data_8010d7725bc5d0ae6f5cdcb85c76e6b7
#
_entry.id   8010d7725bc5d0ae6f5cdcb85c76e6b7
#
_cell.length_a   1.000
_cell.length_b   1.000
_cell.length_c   1.000
_cell.angle_alpha   90.00
_cell.angle_beta   90.00
_cell.angle_gamma   90.00
#
_symmetry.space_group_name_H-M   'P 1'
#
loop_
_entity.id
_entity.type
_entity.pdbx_description
1 polymer ?
#
loop_
_entity_poly.entity_id
_entity_poly.type
_entity_poly.pdbx_seq_one_letter_code
_entity_poly.pdbx_strand_id
1 'polypeptide(L)'
;SKVIIKMDNTHYISTEVLSFEALQEIISNNKKLEISEEVRVNIQKCRDYLDAKMASNTKPIYGINTGFGSLCNVKISNENLSKLQENLVKSHSCGTGEEVPKAIVKLMLILKIQSLSYGYSGIQLQTVERLVDFYNHDILPIVYTQGSLGASGDLAPLAHLSLPLIGEGEVFFEGKKVHSSEVLKHFGWKPIVLQSKEGLALLNGTQFMSAYGV
;
A
#
# COMPACT_ATOMS: atom_id res chain seq x y z
N SER A 1 -10.15 -14.08 42.40
CA SER A 1 -9.34 -13.73 41.26
C SER A 1 -10.22 -13.54 40.02
N LYS A 2 -10.45 -12.29 39.62
CA LYS A 2 -11.09 -12.03 38.32
C LYS A 2 -10.09 -12.34 37.25
N VAL A 3 -10.32 -13.39 36.50
CA VAL A 3 -9.61 -13.66 35.24
C VAL A 3 -10.06 -12.57 34.27
N ILE A 4 -9.22 -11.56 34.05
CA ILE A 4 -9.42 -10.59 32.98
C ILE A 4 -9.03 -11.33 31.70
N ILE A 5 -10.02 -11.87 31.01
CA ILE A 5 -9.84 -12.35 29.63
C ILE A 5 -9.55 -11.07 28.83
N LYS A 6 -8.29 -10.89 28.46
CA LYS A 6 -7.89 -9.84 27.53
C LYS A 6 -8.51 -10.23 26.19
N MET A 7 -9.65 -9.62 25.83
CA MET A 7 -10.25 -9.81 24.52
C MET A 7 -9.20 -9.40 23.47
N ASP A 8 -8.91 -10.29 22.57
CA ASP A 8 -8.03 -10.00 21.45
C ASP A 8 -8.70 -8.92 20.58
N ASN A 9 -8.13 -7.71 20.59
CA ASN A 9 -8.64 -6.58 19.82
C ASN A 9 -7.93 -6.49 18.46
N THR A 10 -7.81 -7.62 17.78
CA THR A 10 -7.13 -7.77 16.50
C THR A 10 -8.09 -8.25 15.44
N HIS A 11 -8.03 -7.64 14.26
CA HIS A 11 -8.65 -8.15 13.05
C HIS A 11 -7.59 -8.82 12.18
N TYR A 12 -7.82 -10.09 11.87
CA TYR A 12 -6.94 -10.87 11.00
C TYR A 12 -7.38 -10.71 9.54
N ILE A 13 -6.52 -10.07 8.74
CA ILE A 13 -6.74 -9.92 7.31
C ILE A 13 -6.71 -11.31 6.66
N SER A 14 -7.77 -11.65 5.95
CA SER A 14 -7.95 -12.93 5.27
C SER A 14 -8.24 -12.75 3.78
N THR A 15 -8.42 -13.85 3.06
CA THR A 15 -8.82 -13.83 1.64
C THR A 15 -10.33 -13.63 1.45
N GLU A 16 -11.09 -13.58 2.53
CA GLU A 16 -12.52 -13.32 2.45
C GLU A 16 -12.80 -11.83 2.18
N VAL A 17 -13.95 -11.57 1.56
CA VAL A 17 -14.40 -10.21 1.31
C VAL A 17 -14.62 -9.49 2.63
N LEU A 18 -14.00 -8.33 2.78
CA LEU A 18 -14.21 -7.46 3.93
C LEU A 18 -15.62 -6.86 3.85
N SER A 19 -16.53 -7.32 4.72
CA SER A 19 -17.89 -6.78 4.79
C SER A 19 -17.91 -5.39 5.39
N PHE A 20 -18.99 -4.66 5.13
CA PHE A 20 -19.19 -3.33 5.71
C PHE A 20 -19.26 -3.40 7.24
N GLU A 21 -19.92 -4.40 7.78
CA GLU A 21 -20.03 -4.63 9.23
C GLU A 21 -18.67 -4.91 9.86
N ALA A 22 -17.85 -5.74 9.20
CA ALA A 22 -16.49 -6.02 9.68
C ALA A 22 -15.62 -4.75 9.65
N LEU A 23 -15.72 -3.95 8.60
CA LEU A 23 -15.01 -2.67 8.49
C LEU A 23 -15.44 -1.70 9.60
N GLN A 24 -16.75 -1.58 9.84
CA GLN A 24 -17.30 -0.76 10.91
C GLN A 24 -16.80 -1.22 12.30
N GLU A 25 -16.74 -2.53 12.52
CA GLU A 25 -16.23 -3.10 13.76
C GLU A 25 -14.75 -2.79 13.99
N ILE A 26 -13.93 -2.90 12.94
CA ILE A 26 -12.49 -2.57 12.99
C ILE A 26 -12.31 -1.11 13.43
N ILE A 27 -13.06 -0.20 12.82
CA ILE A 27 -12.93 1.24 13.08
C ILE A 27 -13.49 1.61 14.46
N SER A 28 -14.72 1.18 14.77
CA SER A 28 -15.41 1.55 16.00
C SER A 28 -14.69 1.03 17.25
N ASN A 29 -14.06 -0.14 17.16
CA ASN A 29 -13.33 -0.77 18.25
C ASN A 29 -11.82 -0.48 18.20
N ASN A 30 -11.37 0.33 17.24
CA ASN A 30 -9.95 0.63 17.01
C ASN A 30 -9.08 -0.63 17.03
N LYS A 31 -9.51 -1.65 16.29
CA LYS A 31 -8.81 -2.93 16.22
C LYS A 31 -7.45 -2.75 15.54
N LYS A 32 -6.47 -3.51 16.02
CA LYS A 32 -5.21 -3.69 15.28
C LYS A 32 -5.43 -4.64 14.13
N LEU A 33 -4.61 -4.51 13.10
CA LEU A 33 -4.60 -5.41 11.94
C LEU A 33 -3.43 -6.38 12.04
N GLU A 34 -3.67 -7.62 11.67
CA GLU A 34 -2.63 -8.62 11.49
C GLU A 34 -2.91 -9.43 10.22
N ILE A 35 -1.87 -9.74 9.47
CA ILE A 35 -2.00 -10.55 8.25
C ILE A 35 -2.06 -12.02 8.66
N SER A 36 -3.12 -12.74 8.24
CA SER A 36 -3.22 -14.18 8.49
C SER A 36 -2.11 -14.96 7.79
N GLU A 37 -1.78 -16.14 8.29
CA GLU A 37 -0.77 -17.01 7.70
C GLU A 37 -1.13 -17.40 6.25
N GLU A 38 -2.39 -17.67 5.99
CA GLU A 38 -2.88 -17.95 4.63
C GLU A 38 -2.55 -16.80 3.66
N VAL A 39 -2.82 -15.57 4.08
CA VAL A 39 -2.52 -14.36 3.26
C VAL A 39 -1.03 -14.22 3.05
N ARG A 40 -0.20 -14.43 4.09
CA ARG A 40 1.27 -14.39 3.97
C ARG A 40 1.76 -15.37 2.91
N VAL A 41 1.29 -16.60 2.97
CA VAL A 41 1.65 -17.65 2.01
C VAL A 41 1.22 -17.28 0.59
N ASN A 42 0.01 -16.76 0.41
CA ASN A 42 -0.52 -16.39 -0.90
C ASN A 42 0.25 -15.21 -1.52
N ILE A 43 0.53 -14.18 -0.75
CA ILE A 43 1.34 -13.04 -1.20
C ILE A 43 2.73 -13.53 -1.62
N GLN A 44 3.39 -14.34 -0.79
CA GLN A 44 4.73 -14.83 -1.07
C GLN A 44 4.75 -15.72 -2.33
N LYS A 45 3.80 -16.63 -2.48
CA LYS A 45 3.68 -17.46 -3.69
C LYS A 45 3.52 -16.63 -4.97
N CYS A 46 2.69 -15.59 -4.93
CA CYS A 46 2.50 -14.70 -6.07
C CYS A 46 3.78 -13.96 -6.41
N ARG A 47 4.51 -13.46 -5.40
CA ARG A 47 5.78 -12.77 -5.58
C ARG A 47 6.84 -13.71 -6.15
N ASP A 48 7.00 -14.90 -5.59
CA ASP A 48 7.98 -15.90 -6.04
C ASP A 48 7.72 -16.33 -7.48
N TYR A 49 6.43 -16.52 -7.84
CA TYR A 49 6.05 -16.81 -9.22
C TYR A 49 6.46 -15.69 -10.18
N LEU A 50 6.21 -14.43 -9.79
CA LEU A 50 6.58 -13.28 -10.61
C LEU A 50 8.10 -13.18 -10.78
N ASP A 51 8.86 -13.34 -9.70
CA ASP A 51 10.32 -13.27 -9.73
C ASP A 51 10.91 -14.38 -10.58
N ALA A 52 10.41 -15.61 -10.46
CA ALA A 52 10.83 -16.74 -11.31
C ALA A 52 10.51 -16.49 -12.79
N LYS A 53 9.34 -15.96 -13.09
CA LYS A 53 8.93 -15.60 -14.43
C LYS A 53 9.78 -14.48 -15.02
N MET A 54 10.14 -13.50 -14.21
CA MET A 54 11.05 -12.41 -14.62
C MET A 54 12.46 -12.92 -14.92
N ALA A 55 12.96 -13.85 -14.12
CA ALA A 55 14.28 -14.45 -14.33
C ALA A 55 14.37 -15.28 -15.64
N SER A 56 13.27 -15.91 -16.03
CA SER A 56 13.21 -16.80 -17.20
C SER A 56 12.70 -16.13 -18.48
N ASN A 57 12.05 -14.96 -18.40
CA ASN A 57 11.38 -14.33 -19.54
C ASN A 57 12.21 -13.19 -20.14
N THR A 58 12.44 -13.29 -21.45
CA THR A 58 13.14 -12.27 -22.23
C THR A 58 12.19 -11.26 -22.90
N LYS A 59 10.88 -11.52 -22.90
CA LYS A 59 9.89 -10.68 -23.60
C LYS A 59 9.43 -9.51 -22.73
N PRO A 60 9.10 -8.36 -23.34
CA PRO A 60 8.45 -7.25 -22.63
C PRO A 60 7.09 -7.67 -22.07
N ILE A 61 6.84 -7.36 -20.79
CA ILE A 61 5.54 -7.53 -20.14
C ILE A 61 5.18 -6.19 -19.51
N TYR A 62 4.08 -5.60 -19.97
CA TYR A 62 3.63 -4.28 -19.53
C TYR A 62 3.50 -4.18 -18.01
N GLY A 63 4.07 -3.11 -17.46
CA GLY A 63 4.00 -2.81 -16.03
C GLY A 63 4.83 -3.73 -15.13
N ILE A 64 5.51 -4.71 -15.70
CA ILE A 64 6.39 -5.65 -14.98
C ILE A 64 7.86 -5.37 -15.29
N ASN A 65 8.25 -5.45 -16.56
CA ASN A 65 9.63 -5.22 -17.01
C ASN A 65 9.74 -4.20 -18.14
N THR A 66 8.72 -3.38 -18.33
CA THR A 66 8.70 -2.29 -19.32
C THR A 66 8.45 -0.96 -18.64
N GLY A 67 8.68 0.13 -19.37
CA GLY A 67 8.15 1.44 -19.04
C GLY A 67 6.62 1.49 -19.19
N PHE A 68 6.04 2.65 -18.91
CA PHE A 68 4.61 2.91 -18.94
C PHE A 68 4.25 3.85 -20.10
N GLY A 69 2.99 3.85 -20.51
CA GLY A 69 2.49 4.72 -21.57
C GLY A 69 3.24 4.49 -22.88
N SER A 70 3.85 5.53 -23.42
CA SER A 70 4.63 5.46 -24.68
C SER A 70 5.86 4.53 -24.61
N LEU A 71 6.31 4.19 -23.41
CA LEU A 71 7.45 3.30 -23.16
C LEU A 71 7.04 1.86 -22.88
N CYS A 72 5.81 1.47 -23.16
CA CYS A 72 5.25 0.15 -22.87
C CYS A 72 5.99 -1.01 -23.55
N ASN A 73 6.69 -0.76 -24.65
CA ASN A 73 7.46 -1.75 -25.40
C ASN A 73 8.97 -1.71 -25.09
N VAL A 74 9.42 -0.79 -24.24
CA VAL A 74 10.83 -0.66 -23.88
C VAL A 74 11.10 -1.53 -22.67
N LYS A 75 11.91 -2.58 -22.86
CA LYS A 75 12.36 -3.45 -21.78
C LYS A 75 13.34 -2.70 -20.87
N ILE A 76 13.09 -2.77 -19.58
CA ILE A 76 13.94 -2.19 -18.54
C ILE A 76 14.81 -3.30 -17.95
N SER A 77 16.08 -3.02 -17.72
CA SER A 77 16.98 -3.95 -17.05
C SER A 77 16.56 -4.18 -15.59
N ASN A 78 16.84 -5.35 -15.04
CA ASN A 78 16.48 -5.68 -13.67
C ASN A 78 17.05 -4.67 -12.66
N GLU A 79 18.25 -4.14 -12.91
CA GLU A 79 18.90 -3.11 -12.08
C GLU A 79 18.10 -1.81 -12.03
N ASN A 80 17.41 -1.48 -13.12
CA ASN A 80 16.62 -0.25 -13.22
C ASN A 80 15.14 -0.43 -12.86
N LEU A 81 14.66 -1.66 -12.67
CA LEU A 81 13.25 -1.92 -12.38
C LEU A 81 12.82 -1.32 -11.04
N SER A 82 13.65 -1.41 -10.01
CA SER A 82 13.36 -0.80 -8.71
C SER A 82 13.27 0.71 -8.81
N LYS A 83 14.20 1.34 -9.54
CA LYS A 83 14.16 2.79 -9.77
C LYS A 83 12.95 3.22 -10.58
N LEU A 84 12.52 2.42 -11.53
CA LEU A 84 11.29 2.66 -12.28
C LEU A 84 10.06 2.65 -11.38
N GLN A 85 9.95 1.68 -10.47
CA GLN A 85 8.83 1.60 -9.52
C GLN A 85 8.80 2.81 -8.59
N GLU A 86 9.94 3.19 -8.03
CA GLU A 86 10.08 4.38 -7.20
C GLU A 86 9.66 5.66 -7.97
N ASN A 87 10.16 5.83 -9.18
CA ASN A 87 9.84 6.97 -10.04
C ASN A 87 8.35 6.98 -10.42
N LEU A 88 7.73 5.82 -10.61
CA LEU A 88 6.30 5.72 -10.86
C LEU A 88 5.49 6.30 -9.71
N VAL A 89 5.79 5.90 -8.48
CA VAL A 89 5.13 6.43 -7.28
C VAL A 89 5.36 7.94 -7.16
N LYS A 90 6.60 8.41 -7.31
CA LYS A 90 6.96 9.84 -7.21
C LYS A 90 6.26 10.70 -8.27
N SER A 91 6.26 10.26 -9.52
CA SER A 91 5.69 11.03 -10.63
C SER A 91 4.16 11.13 -10.57
N HIS A 92 3.49 10.17 -9.95
CA HIS A 92 2.03 10.19 -9.77
C HIS A 92 1.61 10.91 -8.49
N SER A 93 2.53 11.25 -7.61
CA SER A 93 2.26 12.02 -6.38
C SER A 93 2.15 13.52 -6.69
N CYS A 94 1.17 13.86 -7.51
CA CYS A 94 0.91 15.21 -8.01
C CYS A 94 -0.40 15.81 -7.46
N GLY A 95 -0.95 15.25 -6.40
CA GLY A 95 -2.16 15.74 -5.76
C GLY A 95 -1.97 17.12 -5.15
N THR A 96 -3.04 17.91 -5.18
CA THR A 96 -3.13 19.27 -4.66
C THR A 96 -4.43 19.49 -3.89
N GLY A 97 -4.65 20.71 -3.42
CA GLY A 97 -5.85 21.08 -2.69
C GLY A 97 -5.73 20.80 -1.19
N GLU A 98 -6.86 20.55 -0.56
CA GLU A 98 -6.92 20.24 0.86
C GLU A 98 -6.41 18.84 1.17
N GLU A 99 -5.92 18.65 2.38
CA GLU A 99 -5.55 17.34 2.88
C GLU A 99 -6.79 16.49 3.11
N VAL A 100 -6.72 15.22 2.71
CA VAL A 100 -7.78 14.24 2.96
C VAL A 100 -7.90 14.01 4.46
N PRO A 101 -9.12 13.98 5.02
CA PRO A 101 -9.33 13.73 6.45
C PRO A 101 -8.65 12.43 6.90
N LYS A 102 -8.06 12.44 8.08
CA LYS A 102 -7.32 11.30 8.65
C LYS A 102 -8.13 10.01 8.71
N ALA A 103 -9.43 10.12 9.05
CA ALA A 103 -10.34 8.98 9.07
C ALA A 103 -10.45 8.32 7.69
N ILE A 104 -10.49 9.11 6.63
CA ILE A 104 -10.52 8.63 5.25
C ILE A 104 -9.20 7.97 4.87
N VAL A 105 -8.06 8.56 5.23
CA VAL A 105 -6.73 7.97 4.98
C VAL A 105 -6.61 6.62 5.70
N LYS A 106 -7.12 6.53 6.92
CA LYS A 106 -7.13 5.28 7.69
C LYS A 106 -7.96 4.19 6.98
N LEU A 107 -9.13 4.56 6.44
CA LEU A 107 -9.93 3.68 5.59
C LEU A 107 -9.21 3.27 4.32
N MET A 108 -8.54 4.18 3.64
CA MET A 108 -7.74 3.88 2.45
C MET A 108 -6.67 2.83 2.75
N LEU A 109 -5.98 2.94 3.89
CA LEU A 109 -4.99 1.95 4.32
C LEU A 109 -5.60 0.57 4.49
N ILE A 110 -6.73 0.44 5.21
CA ILE A 110 -7.42 -0.84 5.40
C ILE A 110 -7.81 -1.45 4.06
N LEU A 111 -8.46 -0.67 3.20
CA LEU A 111 -8.94 -1.14 1.91
C LEU A 111 -7.79 -1.53 0.98
N LYS A 112 -6.67 -0.78 1.02
CA LYS A 112 -5.48 -1.14 0.23
C LYS A 112 -4.82 -2.41 0.74
N ILE A 113 -4.66 -2.56 2.04
CA ILE A 113 -4.14 -3.78 2.67
C ILE A 113 -5.00 -4.98 2.28
N GLN A 114 -6.32 -4.86 2.40
CA GLN A 114 -7.25 -5.92 2.02
C GLN A 114 -7.11 -6.30 0.54
N SER A 115 -7.06 -5.31 -0.35
CA SER A 115 -6.91 -5.53 -1.79
C SER A 115 -5.62 -6.28 -2.14
N LEU A 116 -4.49 -5.89 -1.53
CA LEU A 116 -3.19 -6.53 -1.74
C LEU A 116 -3.14 -7.95 -1.14
N SER A 117 -3.95 -8.21 -0.13
CA SER A 117 -3.97 -9.48 0.61
C SER A 117 -4.64 -10.63 -0.13
N TYR A 118 -5.33 -10.37 -1.24
CA TYR A 118 -5.85 -11.45 -2.10
C TYR A 118 -4.76 -12.23 -2.83
N GLY A 119 -3.54 -11.71 -2.90
CA GLY A 119 -2.38 -12.42 -3.42
C GLY A 119 -2.27 -12.48 -4.94
N TYR A 120 -2.86 -11.51 -5.67
CA TYR A 120 -2.81 -11.46 -7.14
C TYR A 120 -1.93 -10.33 -7.70
N SER A 121 -1.48 -9.42 -6.85
CA SER A 121 -0.80 -8.19 -7.30
C SER A 121 0.69 -8.34 -7.57
N GLY A 122 1.34 -9.37 -7.03
CA GLY A 122 2.79 -9.53 -7.08
C GLY A 122 3.54 -8.59 -6.12
N ILE A 123 2.84 -8.05 -5.13
CA ILE A 123 3.43 -7.22 -4.07
C ILE A 123 4.37 -8.05 -3.19
N GLN A 124 5.45 -7.44 -2.67
CA GLN A 124 6.26 -8.08 -1.63
C GLN A 124 5.48 -8.13 -0.31
N LEU A 125 5.65 -9.20 0.46
CA LEU A 125 5.04 -9.34 1.78
C LEU A 125 5.46 -8.19 2.71
N GLN A 126 6.74 -7.82 2.73
CA GLN A 126 7.25 -6.71 3.55
C GLN A 126 6.58 -5.37 3.24
N THR A 127 6.12 -5.14 2.02
CA THR A 127 5.42 -3.91 1.63
C THR A 127 4.04 -3.86 2.27
N VAL A 128 3.32 -4.99 2.25
CA VAL A 128 2.00 -5.09 2.90
C VAL A 128 2.14 -5.00 4.42
N GLU A 129 3.13 -5.66 5.00
CA GLU A 129 3.44 -5.57 6.44
C GLU A 129 3.71 -4.12 6.86
N ARG A 130 4.45 -3.34 6.07
CA ARG A 130 4.70 -1.94 6.37
C ARG A 130 3.43 -1.09 6.33
N LEU A 131 2.50 -1.37 5.42
CA LEU A 131 1.20 -0.70 5.42
C LEU A 131 0.39 -1.04 6.68
N VAL A 132 0.45 -2.29 7.13
CA VAL A 132 -0.16 -2.72 8.40
C VAL A 132 0.50 -2.00 9.59
N ASP A 133 1.82 -1.87 9.60
CA ASP A 133 2.54 -1.11 10.61
C ASP A 133 2.09 0.35 10.65
N PHE A 134 1.94 0.99 9.49
CA PHE A 134 1.43 2.36 9.41
C PHE A 134 0.04 2.48 10.05
N TYR A 135 -0.87 1.58 9.68
CA TYR A 135 -2.19 1.55 10.28
C TYR A 135 -2.15 1.37 11.80
N ASN A 136 -1.39 0.38 12.27
CA ASN A 136 -1.33 0.00 13.68
C ASN A 136 -0.66 1.05 14.58
N HIS A 137 0.20 1.89 14.03
CA HIS A 137 0.88 2.95 14.77
C HIS A 137 0.30 4.35 14.49
N ASP A 138 -0.86 4.42 13.81
CA ASP A 138 -1.47 5.69 13.41
C ASP A 138 -0.52 6.62 12.64
N ILE A 139 0.32 6.04 11.80
CA ILE A 139 1.17 6.75 10.86
C ILE A 139 0.35 6.95 9.59
N LEU A 140 -0.21 8.14 9.39
CA LEU A 140 -1.15 8.42 8.33
C LEU A 140 -0.49 9.25 7.22
N PRO A 141 -0.25 8.69 6.03
CA PRO A 141 0.26 9.46 4.90
C PRO A 141 -0.60 10.67 4.58
N ILE A 142 0.04 11.78 4.23
CA ILE A 142 -0.68 12.97 3.77
C ILE A 142 -1.10 12.77 2.33
N VAL A 143 -2.41 12.79 2.11
CA VAL A 143 -3.06 12.63 0.81
C VAL A 143 -3.86 13.89 0.51
N TYR A 144 -3.96 14.28 -0.76
CA TYR A 144 -4.67 15.49 -1.18
C TYR A 144 -5.95 15.16 -1.94
N THR A 145 -6.93 16.06 -1.84
CA THR A 145 -8.27 15.85 -2.39
C THR A 145 -8.36 15.99 -3.91
N GLN A 146 -7.39 16.66 -4.54
CA GLN A 146 -7.38 16.92 -5.98
C GLN A 146 -6.21 16.18 -6.65
N GLY A 147 -6.43 15.67 -7.84
CA GLY A 147 -5.40 14.99 -8.64
C GLY A 147 -5.81 13.62 -9.19
N SER A 148 -6.93 13.07 -8.74
CA SER A 148 -7.50 11.86 -9.34
C SER A 148 -8.33 12.20 -10.56
N LEU A 149 -8.10 11.53 -11.70
CA LEU A 149 -8.86 11.71 -12.94
C LEU A 149 -9.83 10.56 -13.23
N GLY A 150 -9.97 9.59 -12.37
CA GLY A 150 -11.01 8.58 -12.42
C GLY A 150 -11.00 7.57 -13.61
N ALA A 151 -10.19 7.80 -14.63
CA ALA A 151 -10.14 6.93 -15.80
C ALA A 151 -9.42 5.59 -15.57
N SER A 152 -8.46 5.57 -14.64
CA SER A 152 -7.65 4.40 -14.30
C SER A 152 -7.67 4.09 -12.79
N GLY A 153 -8.60 4.69 -12.05
CA GLY A 153 -8.65 4.64 -10.60
C GLY A 153 -8.01 5.86 -9.94
N ASP A 154 -7.65 5.72 -8.69
CA ASP A 154 -7.22 6.82 -7.82
C ASP A 154 -5.68 6.96 -7.77
N LEU A 155 -5.02 7.10 -8.92
CA LEU A 155 -3.56 7.03 -9.04
C LEU A 155 -2.84 8.04 -8.13
N ALA A 156 -3.18 9.33 -8.18
CA ALA A 156 -2.51 10.34 -7.39
C ALA A 156 -2.74 10.18 -5.88
N PRO A 157 -3.97 9.99 -5.37
CA PRO A 157 -4.19 9.68 -3.96
C PRO A 157 -3.45 8.43 -3.47
N LEU A 158 -3.44 7.36 -4.25
CA LEU A 158 -2.74 6.12 -3.89
C LEU A 158 -1.22 6.26 -3.98
N ALA A 159 -0.71 7.11 -4.87
CA ALA A 159 0.70 7.45 -4.90
C ALA A 159 1.12 8.20 -3.63
N HIS A 160 0.37 9.20 -3.20
CA HIS A 160 0.62 9.89 -1.92
C HIS A 160 0.52 8.95 -0.72
N LEU A 161 -0.45 8.02 -0.73
CA LEU A 161 -0.56 6.99 0.31
C LEU A 161 0.70 6.12 0.39
N SER A 162 1.36 5.88 -0.73
CA SER A 162 2.49 4.96 -0.88
C SER A 162 3.86 5.60 -0.72
N LEU A 163 3.99 6.93 -0.88
CA LEU A 163 5.27 7.65 -0.75
C LEU A 163 6.02 7.33 0.54
N PRO A 164 5.37 7.28 1.72
CA PRO A 164 6.05 6.99 2.98
C PRO A 164 6.70 5.62 3.04
N LEU A 165 6.23 4.65 2.26
CA LEU A 165 6.87 3.33 2.18
C LEU A 165 8.32 3.41 1.71
N ILE A 166 8.61 4.32 0.79
CA ILE A 166 9.94 4.54 0.21
C ILE A 166 10.71 5.68 0.92
N GLY A 167 10.21 6.17 2.04
CA GLY A 167 10.86 7.23 2.83
C GLY A 167 10.66 8.64 2.27
N GLU A 168 9.68 8.82 1.40
CA GLU A 168 9.35 10.11 0.77
C GLU A 168 7.99 10.62 1.28
N GLY A 169 7.69 11.89 1.01
CA GLY A 169 6.43 12.51 1.41
C GLY A 169 6.32 12.72 2.91
N GLU A 170 5.14 13.15 3.32
CA GLU A 170 4.84 13.49 4.69
C GLU A 170 3.79 12.55 5.28
N VAL A 171 3.82 12.41 6.59
CA VAL A 171 2.83 11.66 7.37
C VAL A 171 2.36 12.51 8.55
N PHE A 172 1.16 12.22 9.00
CA PHE A 172 0.70 12.68 10.30
C PHE A 172 1.03 11.60 11.34
N PHE A 173 1.78 11.97 12.36
CA PHE A 173 2.23 11.09 13.43
C PHE A 173 2.33 11.83 14.75
N GLU A 174 1.77 11.28 15.84
CA GLU A 174 1.76 11.88 17.18
C GLU A 174 1.33 13.34 17.21
N GLY A 175 0.27 13.67 16.48
CA GLY A 175 -0.31 15.00 16.43
C GLY A 175 0.46 16.02 15.56
N LYS A 176 1.47 15.58 14.81
CA LYS A 176 2.31 16.44 13.97
C LYS A 176 2.40 15.92 12.54
N LYS A 177 2.56 16.86 11.61
CA LYS A 177 2.92 16.56 10.24
C LYS A 177 4.45 16.57 10.14
N VAL A 178 5.02 15.43 9.77
CA VAL A 178 6.46 15.22 9.70
C VAL A 178 6.85 14.50 8.41
N HIS A 179 8.10 14.62 7.99
CA HIS A 179 8.59 13.87 6.86
C HIS A 179 8.66 12.38 7.20
N SER A 180 8.26 11.52 6.26
CA SER A 180 8.17 10.07 6.50
C SER A 180 9.49 9.45 6.93
N SER A 181 10.61 9.96 6.41
CA SER A 181 11.95 9.48 6.79
C SER A 181 12.25 9.59 8.29
N GLU A 182 11.70 10.61 8.96
CA GLU A 182 11.86 10.78 10.40
C GLU A 182 11.13 9.67 11.17
N VAL A 183 9.94 9.32 10.74
CA VAL A 183 9.14 8.25 11.36
C VAL A 183 9.78 6.89 11.09
N LEU A 184 10.25 6.62 9.88
CA LEU A 184 10.97 5.39 9.59
C LEU A 184 12.21 5.26 10.49
N LYS A 185 12.98 6.33 10.65
CA LYS A 185 14.14 6.35 11.56
C LYS A 185 13.74 6.12 13.01
N HIS A 186 12.65 6.72 13.47
CA HIS A 186 12.12 6.54 14.83
C HIS A 186 11.86 5.07 15.17
N PHE A 187 11.27 4.32 14.24
CA PHE A 187 11.00 2.89 14.40
C PHE A 187 12.18 1.99 14.00
N GLY A 188 13.29 2.53 13.50
CA GLY A 188 14.39 1.74 12.97
C GLY A 188 14.07 1.00 11.67
N TRP A 189 13.05 1.46 10.95
CA TRP A 189 12.64 0.87 9.67
C TRP A 189 13.44 1.46 8.50
N LYS A 190 13.86 0.60 7.61
CA LYS A 190 14.45 1.03 6.34
C LYS A 190 13.34 1.35 5.33
N PRO A 191 13.54 2.32 4.42
CA PRO A 191 12.66 2.48 3.28
C PRO A 191 12.52 1.16 2.50
N ILE A 192 11.31 0.89 2.02
CA ILE A 192 11.06 -0.27 1.18
C ILE A 192 11.73 -0.04 -0.19
N VAL A 193 12.48 -1.02 -0.65
CA VAL A 193 13.00 -1.07 -2.02
C VAL A 193 11.96 -1.79 -2.87
N LEU A 194 11.23 -1.03 -3.67
CA LEU A 194 10.17 -1.58 -4.52
C LEU A 194 10.78 -2.47 -5.60
N GLN A 195 10.16 -3.61 -5.82
CA GLN A 195 10.54 -4.58 -6.86
C GLN A 195 9.59 -4.46 -8.07
N SER A 196 9.88 -5.23 -9.12
CA SER A 196 9.06 -5.25 -10.33
C SER A 196 7.56 -5.33 -10.03
N LYS A 197 6.73 -4.55 -10.75
CA LYS A 197 5.27 -4.46 -10.61
C LYS A 197 4.76 -3.79 -9.34
N GLU A 198 5.54 -3.56 -8.30
CA GLU A 198 5.04 -3.01 -7.04
C GLU A 198 4.51 -1.59 -7.16
N GLY A 199 5.11 -0.75 -7.98
CA GLY A 199 4.59 0.58 -8.27
C GLY A 199 3.17 0.51 -8.82
N LEU A 200 2.94 -0.33 -9.81
CA LEU A 200 1.60 -0.55 -10.38
C LEU A 200 0.64 -1.12 -9.34
N ALA A 201 1.06 -2.11 -8.55
CA ALA A 201 0.23 -2.71 -7.51
C ALA A 201 -0.22 -1.69 -6.45
N LEU A 202 0.66 -0.76 -6.08
CA LEU A 202 0.37 0.27 -5.07
C LEU A 202 -0.57 1.36 -5.61
N LEU A 203 -0.38 1.79 -6.87
CA LEU A 203 -1.14 2.90 -7.46
C LEU A 203 -2.50 2.48 -8.02
N ASN A 204 -2.65 1.23 -8.39
CA ASN A 204 -3.85 0.74 -9.06
C ASN A 204 -4.96 0.40 -8.05
N GLY A 205 -6.16 0.94 -8.28
CA GLY A 205 -7.32 0.68 -7.42
C GLY A 205 -8.19 1.90 -7.21
N THR A 206 -9.27 1.72 -6.46
CA THR A 206 -10.30 2.73 -6.17
C THR A 206 -10.48 2.99 -4.68
N GLN A 207 -9.45 2.72 -3.87
CA GLN A 207 -9.55 2.79 -2.41
C GLN A 207 -9.84 4.21 -1.91
N PHE A 208 -9.41 5.24 -2.62
CA PHE A 208 -9.74 6.62 -2.30
C PHE A 208 -11.24 6.89 -2.42
N MET A 209 -11.84 6.60 -3.58
CA MET A 209 -13.29 6.74 -3.79
C MET A 209 -14.08 5.83 -2.84
N SER A 210 -13.65 4.59 -2.67
CA SER A 210 -14.31 3.63 -1.78
C SER A 210 -14.29 4.09 -0.32
N ALA A 211 -13.21 4.71 0.13
CA ALA A 211 -13.11 5.25 1.50
C ALA A 211 -14.09 6.39 1.78
N TYR A 212 -14.40 7.20 0.76
CA TYR A 212 -15.44 8.23 0.88
C TYR A 212 -16.87 7.67 0.80
N GLY A 213 -17.04 6.48 0.23
CA GLY A 213 -18.35 5.82 0.09
C GLY A 213 -18.80 5.03 1.33
N VAL A 214 -17.91 4.87 2.30
CA VAL A 214 -18.17 4.18 3.58
C VAL A 214 -18.66 5.17 4.64
#